data_f92d96b877238566c3693ac069f6b246
#
_entry.id   f92d96b877238566c3693ac069f6b246
#
_cell.length_a   1.000
_cell.length_b   1.000
_cell.length_c   1.000
_cell.angle_alpha   90.00
_cell.angle_beta   90.00
_cell.angle_gamma   90.00
#
_symmetry.space_group_name_H-M   'P 1'
#
loop_
_entity.id
_entity.type
_entity.pdbx_description
1 polymer ?
#
loop_
_entity_poly.entity_id
_entity_poly.type
_entity_poly.pdbx_seq_one_letter_code
_entity_poly.pdbx_strand_id
1 'polypeptide(L)'
;MKKLLMAMLALAILTIAGCSSEPSKPVPAEKPQPKAADLETGRYAFQKLYIAARGWQRDAQPFRLESQVTPDSKGKDGKSAVWRASFGSPATHGAKPYVWSGTDAQDAPSRGISPGNEDTYSPTNASTQVFDMAFLKVDSDKAFEVAQKHGGDKVLEKNPDIPILYVLEWNRATNTLIWHVIYGNSRDDARLIVDVNGTSGEFIRVEK
;
A
#
# COMPACT_ATOMS: atom_id res chain seq x y z
N MET A 1 -64.35 -63.10 44.99
CA MET A 1 -64.93 -62.32 46.04
C MET A 1 -64.38 -60.88 45.98
N LYS A 2 -65.27 -60.01 45.56
CA LYS A 2 -65.58 -58.76 46.28
C LYS A 2 -64.32 -57.89 46.64
N LYS A 3 -64.18 -56.70 46.28
CA LYS A 3 -65.02 -55.50 46.20
C LYS A 3 -64.12 -54.39 45.66
N LEU A 4 -64.55 -53.57 44.79
CA LEU A 4 -65.12 -52.22 44.93
C LEU A 4 -64.13 -51.12 45.09
N LEU A 5 -64.00 -50.33 44.02
CA LEU A 5 -64.34 -48.90 43.95
C LEU A 5 -63.42 -47.92 44.73
N MET A 6 -62.73 -47.07 44.12
CA MET A 6 -63.10 -45.64 44.13
C MET A 6 -62.24 -44.81 43.17
N ALA A 7 -62.96 -44.11 42.38
CA ALA A 7 -62.43 -43.08 41.50
C ALA A 7 -61.95 -41.87 42.30
N MET A 8 -60.85 -41.33 42.00
CA MET A 8 -60.53 -39.91 42.27
C MET A 8 -59.95 -39.24 41.04
N LEU A 9 -60.78 -38.41 40.51
CA LEU A 9 -60.51 -37.47 39.44
C LEU A 9 -59.63 -36.37 40.01
N ALA A 10 -58.31 -36.35 39.67
CA ALA A 10 -57.47 -35.25 39.99
C ALA A 10 -57.27 -34.38 38.70
N LEU A 11 -57.99 -33.28 38.71
CA LEU A 11 -57.92 -32.23 37.68
C LEU A 11 -56.57 -31.53 37.77
N ALA A 12 -55.61 -31.88 36.87
CA ALA A 12 -54.36 -31.19 36.75
C ALA A 12 -54.57 -29.93 35.88
N ILE A 13 -54.60 -28.80 36.56
CA ILE A 13 -54.59 -27.48 35.90
C ILE A 13 -53.20 -27.27 35.29
N LEU A 14 -53.08 -27.37 33.95
CA LEU A 14 -51.89 -26.93 33.22
C LEU A 14 -51.86 -25.39 33.21
N THR A 15 -51.03 -24.79 34.05
CA THR A 15 -50.65 -23.40 33.91
C THR A 15 -49.67 -23.29 32.75
N ILE A 16 -50.14 -22.80 31.61
CA ILE A 16 -49.31 -22.40 30.51
C ILE A 16 -48.59 -21.09 30.92
N ALA A 17 -47.34 -21.21 31.39
CA ALA A 17 -46.47 -20.09 31.56
C ALA A 17 -46.07 -19.59 30.14
N GLY A 18 -46.78 -18.59 29.65
CA GLY A 18 -46.42 -17.86 28.44
C GLY A 18 -45.09 -17.18 28.69
N CYS A 19 -44.02 -17.70 28.08
CA CYS A 19 -42.79 -16.92 27.90
C CYS A 19 -43.12 -15.75 26.98
N SER A 20 -43.39 -14.59 27.56
CA SER A 20 -43.36 -13.30 26.85
C SER A 20 -41.90 -13.04 26.51
N SER A 21 -41.48 -13.38 25.30
CA SER A 21 -40.22 -12.89 24.75
C SER A 21 -40.40 -11.40 24.46
N GLU A 22 -39.91 -10.55 25.37
CA GLU A 22 -39.70 -9.14 25.02
C GLU A 22 -38.88 -9.05 23.75
N PRO A 23 -39.28 -8.22 22.77
CA PRO A 23 -38.46 -7.98 21.59
C PRO A 23 -37.13 -7.40 22.06
N SER A 24 -36.05 -8.16 21.89
CA SER A 24 -34.70 -7.70 22.15
C SER A 24 -34.47 -6.41 21.36
N LYS A 25 -34.18 -5.32 22.06
CA LYS A 25 -33.79 -4.05 21.43
C LYS A 25 -32.67 -4.36 20.43
N PRO A 26 -32.73 -3.81 19.19
CA PRO A 26 -31.67 -4.00 18.24
C PRO A 26 -30.36 -3.53 18.90
N VAL A 27 -29.38 -4.42 19.04
CA VAL A 27 -28.04 -4.06 19.45
C VAL A 27 -27.54 -3.07 18.39
N PRO A 28 -27.13 -1.85 18.77
CA PRO A 28 -26.57 -0.92 17.79
C PRO A 28 -25.42 -1.63 17.08
N ALA A 29 -25.49 -1.69 15.76
CA ALA A 29 -24.40 -2.25 14.96
C ALA A 29 -23.12 -1.49 15.36
N GLU A 30 -22.17 -2.18 15.96
CA GLU A 30 -20.86 -1.64 16.31
C GLU A 30 -20.26 -1.09 15.03
N LYS A 31 -19.96 0.22 14.99
CA LYS A 31 -19.33 0.83 13.83
C LYS A 31 -18.02 0.08 13.58
N PRO A 32 -17.75 -0.39 12.34
CA PRO A 32 -16.49 -1.06 12.04
C PRO A 32 -15.34 -0.21 12.55
N GLN A 33 -14.50 -0.75 13.43
CA GLN A 33 -13.28 -0.07 13.85
C GLN A 33 -12.39 0.14 12.62
N PRO A 34 -11.81 1.33 12.44
CA PRO A 34 -10.89 1.57 11.33
C PRO A 34 -9.76 0.53 11.37
N LYS A 35 -9.58 -0.18 10.27
CA LYS A 35 -8.49 -1.14 10.14
C LYS A 35 -7.17 -0.35 10.11
N ALA A 36 -6.18 -0.78 10.91
CA ALA A 36 -4.84 -0.20 10.85
C ALA A 36 -4.27 -0.23 9.42
N ALA A 37 -3.43 0.76 9.10
CA ALA A 37 -2.78 0.81 7.81
C ALA A 37 -1.75 -0.33 7.68
N ASP A 38 -1.76 -1.01 6.54
CA ASP A 38 -0.72 -1.96 6.16
C ASP A 38 0.41 -1.14 5.52
N LEU A 39 1.58 -1.10 6.14
CA LEU A 39 2.75 -0.40 5.62
C LEU A 39 3.69 -1.40 4.97
N GLU A 40 3.95 -1.21 3.68
CA GLU A 40 4.74 -2.14 2.88
C GLU A 40 5.92 -1.46 2.20
N THR A 41 6.95 -2.24 1.89
CA THR A 41 8.10 -1.79 1.11
C THR A 41 7.73 -1.60 -0.36
N GLY A 42 8.55 -0.83 -1.08
CA GLY A 42 8.33 -0.54 -2.49
C GLY A 42 8.28 -1.80 -3.35
N ARG A 43 9.21 -2.73 -3.13
CA ARG A 43 9.29 -3.96 -3.91
C ARG A 43 8.08 -4.88 -3.67
N TYR A 44 7.61 -4.97 -2.43
CA TYR A 44 6.41 -5.76 -2.11
C TYR A 44 5.17 -5.21 -2.84
N ALA A 45 4.92 -3.92 -2.75
CA ALA A 45 3.80 -3.28 -3.46
C ALA A 45 3.97 -3.42 -4.98
N PHE A 46 5.18 -3.20 -5.48
CA PHE A 46 5.51 -3.25 -6.90
C PHE A 46 5.22 -4.62 -7.54
N GLN A 47 5.53 -5.72 -6.86
CA GLN A 47 5.21 -7.06 -7.36
C GLN A 47 3.72 -7.24 -7.64
N LYS A 48 2.86 -6.75 -6.74
CA LYS A 48 1.41 -6.79 -6.91
C LYS A 48 0.94 -5.90 -8.06
N LEU A 49 1.50 -4.69 -8.18
CA LEU A 49 1.19 -3.75 -9.24
C LEU A 49 1.64 -4.26 -10.60
N TYR A 50 2.79 -4.94 -10.68
CA TYR A 50 3.29 -5.54 -11.91
C TYR A 50 2.39 -6.67 -12.41
N ILE A 51 1.86 -7.52 -11.52
CA ILE A 51 0.89 -8.56 -11.89
C ILE A 51 -0.35 -7.92 -12.50
N ALA A 52 -0.89 -6.84 -11.91
CA ALA A 52 -2.04 -6.12 -12.44
C ALA A 52 -1.74 -5.49 -13.82
N ALA A 53 -0.55 -4.89 -13.99
CA ALA A 53 -0.12 -4.31 -15.26
C ALA A 53 0.03 -5.37 -16.35
N ARG A 54 0.55 -6.56 -16.03
CA ARG A 54 0.64 -7.70 -16.97
C ARG A 54 -0.73 -8.25 -17.35
N GLY A 55 -1.73 -8.07 -16.51
CA GLY A 55 -3.13 -8.35 -16.86
C GLY A 55 -3.73 -7.35 -17.83
N TRP A 56 -3.28 -6.09 -17.81
CA TRP A 56 -3.68 -5.06 -18.78
C TRP A 56 -2.98 -5.27 -20.13
N GLN A 57 -1.63 -5.35 -20.14
CA GLN A 57 -0.83 -5.62 -21.34
C GLN A 57 0.27 -6.62 -21.01
N ARG A 58 0.40 -7.67 -21.83
CA ARG A 58 1.39 -8.73 -21.60
C ARG A 58 2.82 -8.26 -21.74
N ASP A 59 3.07 -7.18 -22.47
CA ASP A 59 4.37 -6.56 -22.69
C ASP A 59 4.60 -5.35 -21.77
N ALA A 60 3.70 -5.09 -20.80
CA ALA A 60 3.86 -3.98 -19.86
C ALA A 60 5.20 -4.04 -19.14
N GLN A 61 5.95 -2.94 -19.22
CA GLN A 61 7.22 -2.74 -18.56
C GLN A 61 7.13 -1.51 -17.65
N PRO A 62 7.70 -1.57 -16.43
CA PRO A 62 7.68 -0.44 -15.52
C PRO A 62 8.64 0.66 -15.96
N PHE A 63 8.28 1.91 -15.69
CA PHE A 63 9.20 3.04 -15.85
C PHE A 63 9.33 3.89 -14.59
N ARG A 64 8.41 3.73 -13.61
CA ARG A 64 8.46 4.47 -12.35
C ARG A 64 7.73 3.72 -11.24
N LEU A 65 8.29 3.77 -10.04
CA LEU A 65 7.61 3.42 -8.79
C LEU A 65 7.82 4.56 -7.81
N GLU A 66 6.76 4.96 -7.10
CA GLU A 66 6.84 6.03 -6.11
C GLU A 66 5.92 5.78 -4.90
N SER A 67 6.38 6.17 -3.72
CA SER A 67 5.55 6.21 -2.52
C SER A 67 4.75 7.50 -2.45
N GLN A 68 3.66 7.47 -1.66
CA GLN A 68 2.89 8.66 -1.34
C GLN A 68 2.83 8.86 0.18
N VAL A 69 2.95 10.11 0.62
CA VAL A 69 2.72 10.47 2.02
C VAL A 69 1.23 10.43 2.30
N THR A 70 0.87 9.82 3.41
CA THR A 70 -0.50 9.77 3.91
C THR A 70 -0.51 10.10 5.41
N PRO A 71 -1.67 10.41 6.01
CA PRO A 71 -1.76 10.58 7.46
C PRO A 71 -1.20 9.38 8.25
N ASP A 72 -1.35 8.17 7.70
CA ASP A 72 -0.93 6.92 8.33
C ASP A 72 0.54 6.57 8.07
N SER A 73 1.19 7.21 7.08
CA SER A 73 2.55 6.87 6.67
C SER A 73 3.33 8.06 6.17
N LYS A 74 4.45 8.34 6.85
CA LYS A 74 5.42 9.36 6.45
C LYS A 74 6.67 8.75 5.76
N GLY A 75 6.62 7.50 5.33
CA GLY A 75 7.71 6.85 4.60
C GLY A 75 8.90 6.41 5.45
N LYS A 76 8.80 6.36 6.77
CA LYS A 76 9.88 5.85 7.63
C LYS A 76 10.16 4.38 7.35
N ASP A 77 11.42 3.98 7.56
CA ASP A 77 11.89 2.60 7.40
C ASP A 77 11.67 2.01 5.99
N GLY A 78 11.62 2.86 4.97
CA GLY A 78 11.42 2.40 3.60
C GLY A 78 10.00 1.93 3.27
N LYS A 79 9.03 2.18 4.17
CA LYS A 79 7.67 1.69 4.04
C LYS A 79 6.68 2.81 3.79
N SER A 80 5.64 2.50 3.02
CA SER A 80 4.51 3.42 2.79
C SER A 80 3.19 2.66 2.79
N ALA A 81 2.11 3.38 3.13
CA ALA A 81 0.74 2.89 3.00
C ALA A 81 0.21 2.97 1.57
N VAL A 82 0.85 3.78 0.70
CA VAL A 82 0.43 3.94 -0.70
C VAL A 82 1.65 3.94 -1.60
N TRP A 83 1.60 3.10 -2.63
CA TRP A 83 2.59 3.01 -3.68
C TRP A 83 1.92 3.12 -5.05
N ARG A 84 2.51 3.89 -5.95
CA ARG A 84 2.10 4.03 -7.33
C ARG A 84 3.21 3.55 -8.26
N ALA A 85 2.87 2.67 -9.20
CA ALA A 85 3.78 2.28 -10.27
C ALA A 85 3.16 2.61 -11.63
N SER A 86 4.00 3.10 -12.55
CA SER A 86 3.60 3.43 -13.91
C SER A 86 4.28 2.47 -14.89
N PHE A 87 3.49 2.00 -15.84
CA PHE A 87 3.90 0.99 -16.82
C PHE A 87 3.64 1.50 -18.25
N GLY A 88 4.54 1.16 -19.16
CA GLY A 88 4.39 1.40 -20.57
C GLY A 88 4.28 0.08 -21.34
N SER A 89 3.47 0.06 -22.39
CA SER A 89 3.39 -1.03 -23.35
C SER A 89 3.98 -0.58 -24.68
N PRO A 90 5.13 -1.10 -25.10
CA PRO A 90 5.70 -0.83 -26.42
C PRO A 90 4.78 -1.24 -27.57
N ALA A 91 4.01 -2.33 -27.41
CA ALA A 91 3.15 -2.84 -28.47
C ALA A 91 1.94 -1.94 -28.76
N THR A 92 1.36 -1.33 -27.74
CA THR A 92 0.14 -0.49 -27.89
C THR A 92 0.44 0.99 -27.79
N HIS A 93 1.67 1.38 -27.47
CA HIS A 93 2.04 2.78 -27.17
C HIS A 93 1.19 3.39 -26.05
N GLY A 94 0.67 2.55 -25.14
CA GLY A 94 -0.11 2.96 -23.98
C GLY A 94 0.76 3.05 -22.71
N ALA A 95 0.43 3.97 -21.81
CA ALA A 95 0.96 4.06 -20.46
C ALA A 95 -0.18 3.97 -19.47
N LYS A 96 0.02 3.24 -18.36
CA LYS A 96 -1.01 3.08 -17.33
C LYS A 96 -0.42 3.00 -15.95
N PRO A 97 -0.83 3.86 -15.01
CA PRO A 97 -0.45 3.73 -13.62
C PRO A 97 -1.37 2.77 -12.88
N TYR A 98 -0.81 2.13 -11.86
CA TYR A 98 -1.53 1.36 -10.86
C TYR A 98 -1.13 1.83 -9.47
N VAL A 99 -2.06 1.83 -8.55
CA VAL A 99 -1.83 2.21 -7.16
C VAL A 99 -2.16 1.02 -6.26
N TRP A 100 -1.27 0.71 -5.34
CA TRP A 100 -1.53 -0.14 -4.20
C TRP A 100 -1.76 0.74 -2.97
N SER A 101 -2.84 0.50 -2.25
CA SER A 101 -3.14 1.16 -0.99
C SER A 101 -3.36 0.13 0.12
N GLY A 102 -2.68 0.32 1.24
CA GLY A 102 -2.85 -0.43 2.48
C GLY A 102 -3.66 0.34 3.52
N THR A 103 -4.26 1.47 3.19
CA THR A 103 -5.00 2.33 4.12
C THR A 103 -6.42 2.61 3.66
N ASP A 104 -7.27 3.00 4.62
CA ASP A 104 -8.62 3.51 4.39
C ASP A 104 -8.72 5.01 4.76
N ALA A 105 -7.56 5.71 4.83
CA ALA A 105 -7.52 7.15 5.08
C ALA A 105 -8.33 7.92 4.04
N GLN A 106 -9.02 8.99 4.47
CA GLN A 106 -9.97 9.73 3.63
C GLN A 106 -9.36 10.28 2.34
N ASP A 107 -8.10 10.71 2.40
CA ASP A 107 -7.39 11.33 1.26
C ASP A 107 -6.49 10.33 0.49
N ALA A 108 -6.63 9.03 0.77
CA ALA A 108 -5.90 7.98 0.10
C ALA A 108 -6.80 7.23 -0.90
N PRO A 109 -6.20 6.59 -1.92
CA PRO A 109 -6.93 5.66 -2.77
C PRO A 109 -7.51 4.50 -1.94
N SER A 110 -8.64 3.95 -2.37
CA SER A 110 -9.27 2.80 -1.72
C SER A 110 -8.26 1.65 -1.53
N ARG A 111 -8.33 0.99 -0.37
CA ARG A 111 -7.48 -0.16 -0.04
C ARG A 111 -7.52 -1.22 -1.14
N GLY A 112 -6.34 -1.74 -1.48
CA GLY A 112 -6.15 -2.73 -2.55
C GLY A 112 -5.42 -2.17 -3.76
N ILE A 113 -5.70 -2.69 -4.94
CA ILE A 113 -5.09 -2.27 -6.20
C ILE A 113 -6.12 -1.54 -7.05
N SER A 114 -5.79 -0.32 -7.46
CA SER A 114 -6.63 0.52 -8.32
C SER A 114 -5.86 0.90 -9.60
N PRO A 115 -6.44 0.71 -10.79
CA PRO A 115 -5.88 1.24 -12.03
C PRO A 115 -6.15 2.74 -12.15
N GLY A 116 -5.18 3.48 -12.68
CA GLY A 116 -5.40 4.84 -13.14
C GLY A 116 -5.85 4.92 -14.60
N ASN A 117 -6.00 6.14 -15.10
CA ASN A 117 -6.33 6.39 -16.50
C ASN A 117 -5.16 6.00 -17.41
N GLU A 118 -5.50 5.50 -18.57
CA GLU A 118 -4.53 5.21 -19.63
C GLU A 118 -4.12 6.49 -20.34
N ASP A 119 -2.84 6.58 -20.67
CA ASP A 119 -2.21 7.69 -21.38
C ASP A 119 -1.30 7.12 -22.49
N THR A 120 -0.65 7.98 -23.24
CA THR A 120 0.28 7.59 -24.30
C THR A 120 1.67 7.30 -23.75
N TYR A 121 2.32 6.29 -24.31
CA TYR A 121 3.69 5.92 -24.05
C TYR A 121 4.58 6.20 -25.27
N SER A 122 5.71 6.85 -25.03
CA SER A 122 6.76 7.00 -26.03
C SER A 122 8.10 6.47 -25.50
N PRO A 123 8.70 5.49 -26.17
CA PRO A 123 9.99 4.93 -25.75
C PRO A 123 11.17 5.93 -25.87
N THR A 124 10.98 7.03 -26.59
CA THR A 124 11.99 8.08 -26.75
C THR A 124 11.91 9.16 -25.69
N ASN A 125 10.81 9.20 -24.91
CA ASN A 125 10.64 10.16 -23.83
C ASN A 125 11.54 9.79 -22.64
N ALA A 126 12.36 10.73 -22.20
CA ALA A 126 13.30 10.52 -21.08
C ALA A 126 12.61 10.24 -19.75
N SER A 127 11.38 10.74 -19.55
CA SER A 127 10.62 10.53 -18.31
C SER A 127 9.85 9.21 -18.26
N THR A 128 9.82 8.44 -19.35
CA THR A 128 9.14 7.14 -19.44
C THR A 128 10.09 6.02 -19.85
N GLN A 129 11.34 6.07 -19.38
CA GLN A 129 12.31 5.02 -19.66
C GLN A 129 11.98 3.76 -18.90
N VAL A 130 11.56 2.75 -19.63
CA VAL A 130 11.22 1.45 -19.04
C VAL A 130 12.48 0.70 -18.57
N PHE A 131 12.31 -0.12 -17.53
CA PHE A 131 13.36 -0.99 -17.02
C PHE A 131 12.86 -2.42 -16.84
N ASP A 132 13.81 -3.37 -16.86
CA ASP A 132 13.49 -4.76 -16.51
C ASP A 132 13.44 -4.93 -14.99
N MET A 133 12.44 -5.66 -14.51
CA MET A 133 12.29 -6.04 -13.10
C MET A 133 13.51 -6.73 -12.51
N ALA A 134 14.31 -7.41 -13.33
CA ALA A 134 15.54 -8.08 -12.89
C ALA A 134 16.57 -7.11 -12.29
N PHE A 135 16.50 -5.82 -12.61
CA PHE A 135 17.35 -4.79 -12.01
C PHE A 135 16.91 -4.37 -10.61
N LEU A 136 15.64 -4.57 -10.23
CA LEU A 136 15.15 -4.25 -8.90
C LEU A 136 15.52 -5.36 -7.89
N LYS A 137 16.74 -5.32 -7.39
CA LYS A 137 17.27 -6.26 -6.39
C LYS A 137 17.23 -5.70 -4.97
N VAL A 138 17.35 -4.37 -4.85
CA VAL A 138 17.37 -3.64 -3.58
C VAL A 138 16.00 -3.03 -3.33
N ASP A 139 15.46 -3.27 -2.15
CA ASP A 139 14.15 -2.74 -1.76
C ASP A 139 14.27 -1.36 -1.10
N SER A 140 13.16 -0.66 -0.93
CA SER A 140 13.10 0.70 -0.38
C SER A 140 13.60 0.79 1.07
N ASP A 141 13.45 -0.26 1.88
CA ASP A 141 14.00 -0.31 3.24
C ASP A 141 15.54 -0.27 3.24
N LYS A 142 16.17 -0.98 2.30
CA LYS A 142 17.63 -0.96 2.14
C LYS A 142 18.11 0.37 1.58
N ALA A 143 17.36 0.96 0.66
CA ALA A 143 17.65 2.31 0.17
C ALA A 143 17.57 3.34 1.31
N PHE A 144 16.58 3.21 2.20
CA PHE A 144 16.48 4.03 3.40
C PHE A 144 17.70 3.88 4.32
N GLU A 145 18.13 2.65 4.63
CA GLU A 145 19.31 2.39 5.47
C GLU A 145 20.59 3.05 4.89
N VAL A 146 20.75 3.02 3.58
CA VAL A 146 21.85 3.70 2.93
C VAL A 146 21.74 5.22 3.05
N ALA A 147 20.54 5.76 2.80
CA ALA A 147 20.28 7.19 2.91
C ALA A 147 20.50 7.73 4.33
N GLN A 148 20.15 6.94 5.37
CA GLN A 148 20.44 7.30 6.77
C GLN A 148 21.94 7.54 6.98
N LYS A 149 22.81 6.67 6.47
CA LYS A 149 24.28 6.79 6.59
C LYS A 149 24.87 7.97 5.81
N HIS A 150 24.11 8.51 4.86
CA HIS A 150 24.55 9.62 4.00
C HIS A 150 23.80 10.93 4.28
N GLY A 151 23.43 11.15 5.54
CA GLY A 151 22.89 12.41 6.06
C GLY A 151 21.41 12.37 6.44
N GLY A 152 20.71 11.29 6.12
CA GLY A 152 19.30 11.13 6.49
C GLY A 152 19.06 11.12 7.99
N ASP A 153 19.96 10.50 8.76
CA ASP A 153 19.96 10.49 10.22
C ASP A 153 19.96 11.92 10.80
N LYS A 154 20.83 12.79 10.29
CA LYS A 154 20.91 14.20 10.72
C LYS A 154 19.68 15.02 10.36
N VAL A 155 19.05 14.71 9.23
CA VAL A 155 17.80 15.36 8.82
C VAL A 155 16.66 14.95 9.78
N LEU A 156 16.56 13.66 10.11
CA LEU A 156 15.54 13.14 11.02
C LEU A 156 15.77 13.61 12.47
N GLU A 157 17.02 13.73 12.91
CA GLU A 157 17.36 14.29 14.22
C GLU A 157 16.83 15.71 14.40
N LYS A 158 17.00 16.56 13.35
CA LYS A 158 16.51 17.96 13.35
C LYS A 158 15.02 18.08 13.08
N ASN A 159 14.45 17.19 12.28
CA ASN A 159 13.06 17.20 11.83
C ASN A 159 12.46 15.80 11.91
N PRO A 160 12.10 15.31 13.11
CA PRO A 160 11.63 13.93 13.30
C PRO A 160 10.37 13.58 12.51
N ASP A 161 9.59 14.60 12.16
CA ASP A 161 8.30 14.45 11.46
C ASP A 161 8.36 14.69 9.96
N ILE A 162 9.55 14.97 9.40
CA ILE A 162 9.69 15.17 7.97
C ILE A 162 9.26 13.90 7.21
N PRO A 163 8.43 14.03 6.17
CA PRO A 163 8.09 12.88 5.33
C PRO A 163 9.29 12.44 4.49
N ILE A 164 9.28 11.16 4.14
CA ILE A 164 10.29 10.56 3.27
C ILE A 164 9.56 9.93 2.10
N LEU A 165 9.88 10.37 0.90
CA LEU A 165 9.38 9.81 -0.34
C LEU A 165 10.44 8.94 -0.99
N TYR A 166 9.99 7.91 -1.69
CA TYR A 166 10.82 6.99 -2.45
C TYR A 166 10.37 7.06 -3.89
N VAL A 167 11.32 7.27 -4.80
CA VAL A 167 11.09 7.22 -6.24
C VAL A 167 12.13 6.30 -6.85
N LEU A 168 11.66 5.31 -7.62
CA LEU A 168 12.50 4.40 -8.38
C LEU A 168 12.30 4.67 -9.86
N GLU A 169 13.36 4.98 -10.55
CA GLU A 169 13.33 5.23 -11.98
C GLU A 169 14.66 4.85 -12.66
N TRP A 170 14.61 4.68 -13.98
CA TRP A 170 15.77 4.35 -14.78
C TRP A 170 16.51 5.60 -15.21
N ASN A 171 17.81 5.65 -14.92
CA ASN A 171 18.68 6.69 -15.45
C ASN A 171 19.37 6.19 -16.71
N ARG A 172 18.94 6.71 -17.85
CA ARG A 172 19.48 6.32 -19.16
C ARG A 172 20.95 6.71 -19.35
N ALA A 173 21.37 7.85 -18.80
CA ALA A 173 22.74 8.33 -18.99
C ALA A 173 23.77 7.42 -18.33
N THR A 174 23.44 6.86 -17.17
CA THR A 174 24.30 5.95 -16.41
C THR A 174 23.92 4.48 -16.57
N ASN A 175 22.82 4.20 -17.28
CA ASN A 175 22.26 2.86 -17.45
C ASN A 175 22.02 2.15 -16.10
N THR A 176 21.41 2.85 -15.15
CA THR A 176 21.28 2.44 -13.75
C THR A 176 19.85 2.64 -13.25
N LEU A 177 19.32 1.66 -12.53
CA LEU A 177 18.09 1.81 -11.77
C LEU A 177 18.40 2.51 -10.45
N ILE A 178 17.72 3.62 -10.15
CA ILE A 178 18.04 4.47 -9.02
C ILE A 178 16.83 4.60 -8.09
N TRP A 179 17.06 4.35 -6.81
CA TRP A 179 16.21 4.83 -5.73
C TRP A 179 16.61 6.25 -5.35
N HIS A 180 15.69 7.19 -5.47
CA HIS A 180 15.78 8.52 -4.87
C HIS A 180 15.05 8.50 -3.53
N VAL A 181 15.80 8.63 -2.44
CA VAL A 181 15.26 8.76 -1.09
C VAL A 181 15.18 10.25 -0.75
N ILE A 182 13.96 10.78 -0.70
CA ILE A 182 13.67 12.21 -0.67
C ILE A 182 13.13 12.58 0.71
N TYR A 183 13.85 13.37 1.49
CA TYR A 183 13.43 13.89 2.78
C TYR A 183 12.69 15.22 2.59
N GLY A 184 11.38 15.18 2.45
CA GLY A 184 10.48 16.28 2.11
C GLY A 184 9.18 15.79 1.50
N ASN A 185 8.26 16.70 1.16
CA ASN A 185 7.00 16.35 0.48
C ASN A 185 7.14 16.23 -1.05
N SER A 186 8.24 16.75 -1.59
CA SER A 186 8.56 16.71 -3.03
C SER A 186 10.05 16.86 -3.25
N ARG A 187 10.53 16.68 -4.49
CA ARG A 187 11.92 17.00 -4.86
C ARG A 187 12.27 18.48 -4.63
N ASP A 188 11.33 19.37 -4.89
CA ASP A 188 11.59 20.81 -4.85
C ASP A 188 11.77 21.32 -3.42
N ASP A 189 10.99 20.81 -2.48
CA ASP A 189 11.04 21.19 -1.05
C ASP A 189 11.93 20.27 -0.19
N ALA A 190 12.60 19.31 -0.81
CA ALA A 190 13.46 18.36 -0.10
C ALA A 190 14.59 19.03 0.68
N ARG A 191 14.83 18.55 1.89
CA ARG A 191 15.99 18.89 2.72
C ARG A 191 17.24 18.09 2.35
N LEU A 192 17.01 16.89 1.83
CA LEU A 192 18.03 15.96 1.40
C LEU A 192 17.44 15.03 0.35
N ILE A 193 18.19 14.72 -0.68
CA ILE A 193 17.89 13.65 -1.63
C ILE A 193 19.13 12.78 -1.74
N VAL A 194 18.98 11.50 -1.49
CA VAL A 194 20.05 10.50 -1.58
C VAL A 194 19.72 9.51 -2.68
N ASP A 195 20.64 9.35 -3.63
CA ASP A 195 20.55 8.39 -4.69
C ASP A 195 21.24 7.07 -4.30
N VAL A 196 20.52 5.97 -4.46
CA VAL A 196 20.98 4.61 -4.16
C VAL A 196 20.77 3.72 -5.37
N ASN A 197 21.76 2.91 -5.71
CA ASN A 197 21.66 1.96 -6.82
C ASN A 197 20.61 0.88 -6.48
N GLY A 198 19.53 0.78 -7.25
CA GLY A 198 18.43 -0.17 -7.06
C GLY A 198 18.82 -1.63 -7.33
N THR A 199 20.00 -1.87 -7.93
CA THR A 199 20.52 -3.20 -8.21
C THR A 199 21.56 -3.65 -7.21
N SER A 200 22.56 -2.80 -6.88
CA SER A 200 23.67 -3.14 -5.98
C SER A 200 23.45 -2.71 -4.53
N GLY A 201 22.62 -1.70 -4.28
CA GLY A 201 22.45 -1.06 -2.97
C GLY A 201 23.53 -0.07 -2.62
N GLU A 202 24.41 0.27 -3.56
CA GLU A 202 25.49 1.22 -3.32
C GLU A 202 24.96 2.64 -3.33
N PHE A 203 25.56 3.47 -2.48
CA PHE A 203 25.37 4.91 -2.51
C PHE A 203 25.90 5.48 -3.83
N ILE A 204 25.12 6.34 -4.47
CA ILE A 204 25.54 7.02 -5.71
C ILE A 204 25.98 8.45 -5.38
N ARG A 205 25.06 9.25 -4.83
CA ARG A 205 25.32 10.66 -4.52
C ARG A 205 24.26 11.25 -3.61
N VAL A 206 24.55 12.44 -3.11
CA VAL A 206 23.56 13.38 -2.59
C VAL A 206 23.24 14.38 -3.70
N GLU A 207 21.97 14.53 -4.07
CA GLU A 207 21.54 15.54 -5.06
C GLU A 207 21.31 16.92 -4.40
N LYS A 208 20.83 16.93 -3.13
CA LYS A 208 20.46 18.15 -2.41
C LYS A 208 20.65 17.95 -0.91
#